data_0e5395768e02478770471f42e12649af
#
_entry.id   0e5395768e02478770471f42e12649af
#
_cell.length_a   1.000
_cell.length_b   1.000
_cell.length_c   1.000
_cell.angle_alpha   90.00
_cell.angle_beta   90.00
_cell.angle_gamma   90.00
#
_symmetry.space_group_name_H-M   'P 1'
#
loop_
_entity.id
_entity.type
_entity.pdbx_description
1 polymer ?
#
loop_
_entity_poly.entity_id
_entity_poly.type
_entity_poly.pdbx_seq_one_letter_code
_entity_poly.pdbx_strand_id
1 'polypeptide(L)'
;MNRILFAIALVLFTSTTILRAAEPEKIKWITIQEAEQLCKKEPRKIIVDVYTDWCGWCKKMDTSTFTNPVIVKYINQKYYAVKFNAETKDTLRFNGNSFAYVPEYKANELAVSLLNGQMSYPTTVYLNEKLEVLSPVPGFLKPIMLEKILKFFGE
;
A
#
# COMPACT_ATOMS: atom_id res chain seq x y z
N MET A 1 -70.48 29.70 20.83
CA MET A 1 -69.17 30.17 21.25
C MET A 1 -68.31 28.91 21.46
N ASN A 2 -67.64 28.45 20.40
CA ASN A 2 -66.83 27.22 20.41
C ASN A 2 -65.36 27.59 20.63
N ARG A 3 -64.80 27.11 21.72
CA ARG A 3 -63.38 27.22 22.01
C ARG A 3 -62.73 25.93 21.48
N ILE A 4 -62.08 26.02 20.33
CA ILE A 4 -61.29 24.94 19.76
C ILE A 4 -59.90 25.00 20.42
N LEU A 5 -59.62 23.98 21.24
CA LEU A 5 -58.30 23.74 21.83
C LEU A 5 -57.43 23.07 20.78
N PHE A 6 -56.45 23.81 20.23
CA PHE A 6 -55.37 23.23 19.41
C PHE A 6 -54.33 22.59 20.35
N ALA A 7 -54.31 21.27 20.41
CA ALA A 7 -53.24 20.51 21.03
C ALA A 7 -52.07 20.41 20.03
N ILE A 8 -51.03 21.16 20.26
CA ILE A 8 -49.78 21.06 19.50
C ILE A 8 -49.00 19.86 20.07
N ALA A 9 -49.03 18.72 19.35
CA ALA A 9 -48.18 17.57 19.65
C ALA A 9 -46.74 17.86 19.16
N LEU A 10 -45.87 18.22 20.09
CA LEU A 10 -44.43 18.41 19.83
C LEU A 10 -43.78 17.03 19.68
N VAL A 11 -43.62 16.56 18.46
CA VAL A 11 -42.89 15.31 18.14
C VAL A 11 -41.40 15.62 18.25
N LEU A 12 -40.81 15.26 19.37
CA LEU A 12 -39.34 15.26 19.58
C LEU A 12 -38.72 14.14 18.74
N PHE A 13 -38.26 14.52 17.55
CA PHE A 13 -37.47 13.62 16.71
C PHE A 13 -36.05 13.49 17.33
N THR A 14 -35.87 12.51 18.21
CA THR A 14 -34.55 12.19 18.74
C THR A 14 -33.74 11.49 17.63
N SER A 15 -32.93 12.30 16.91
CA SER A 15 -31.95 11.77 15.96
C SER A 15 -30.89 10.97 16.74
N THR A 16 -31.05 9.68 16.83
CA THR A 16 -30.01 8.76 17.30
C THR A 16 -28.90 8.73 16.24
N THR A 17 -27.87 9.54 16.44
CA THR A 17 -26.62 9.46 15.67
C THR A 17 -25.95 8.14 16.03
N ILE A 18 -26.13 7.11 15.20
CA ILE A 18 -25.40 5.86 15.31
C ILE A 18 -23.93 6.19 15.03
N LEU A 19 -23.12 6.25 16.08
CA LEU A 19 -21.67 6.37 16.00
C LEU A 19 -21.14 5.06 15.41
N ARG A 20 -21.08 4.97 14.09
CA ARG A 20 -20.47 3.83 13.40
C ARG A 20 -18.97 3.90 13.68
N ALA A 21 -18.45 2.93 14.45
CA ALA A 21 -17.01 2.80 14.61
C ALA A 21 -16.38 2.69 13.22
N ALA A 22 -15.45 3.60 12.91
CA ALA A 22 -14.74 3.55 11.63
C ALA A 22 -13.93 2.24 11.57
N GLU A 23 -14.07 1.49 10.50
CA GLU A 23 -13.21 0.32 10.28
C GLU A 23 -11.74 0.75 10.27
N PRO A 24 -10.84 -0.08 10.81
CA PRO A 24 -9.42 0.25 10.81
C PRO A 24 -8.93 0.48 9.37
N GLU A 25 -8.25 1.59 9.18
CA GLU A 25 -7.66 1.93 7.88
C GLU A 25 -6.65 0.84 7.45
N LYS A 26 -6.64 0.51 6.16
CA LYS A 26 -5.71 -0.46 5.56
C LYS A 26 -4.83 0.24 4.54
N ILE A 27 -3.64 -0.32 4.25
CA ILE A 27 -2.81 0.16 3.15
C ILE A 27 -3.57 -0.05 1.84
N LYS A 28 -3.60 0.99 1.01
CA LYS A 28 -4.21 0.97 -0.33
C LYS A 28 -3.21 0.39 -1.33
N TRP A 29 -3.11 -0.95 -1.33
CA TRP A 29 -2.25 -1.65 -2.27
C TRP A 29 -2.75 -1.52 -3.70
N ILE A 30 -1.84 -1.19 -4.61
CA ILE A 30 -2.11 -1.06 -6.06
C ILE A 30 -1.07 -1.84 -6.86
N THR A 31 -1.29 -1.98 -8.16
CA THR A 31 -0.30 -2.55 -9.09
C THR A 31 0.81 -1.54 -9.41
N ILE A 32 1.94 -2.02 -9.91
CA ILE A 32 3.06 -1.14 -10.31
C ILE A 32 2.67 -0.24 -11.49
N GLN A 33 1.82 -0.73 -12.39
CA GLN A 33 1.30 0.04 -13.51
C GLN A 33 0.36 1.17 -13.05
N GLU A 34 -0.53 0.88 -12.07
CA GLU A 34 -1.39 1.89 -11.47
C GLU A 34 -0.57 2.98 -10.77
N ALA A 35 0.49 2.58 -10.03
CA ALA A 35 1.39 3.53 -9.38
C ALA A 35 2.08 4.44 -10.41
N GLU A 36 2.57 3.90 -11.54
CA GLU A 36 3.12 4.69 -12.64
C GLU A 36 2.11 5.70 -13.20
N GLN A 37 0.86 5.29 -13.44
CA GLN A 37 -0.17 6.18 -13.96
C GLN A 37 -0.56 7.28 -12.96
N LEU A 38 -0.57 6.95 -11.67
CA LEU A 38 -0.83 7.93 -10.61
C LEU A 38 0.32 8.93 -10.48
N CYS A 39 1.57 8.48 -10.55
CA CYS A 39 2.75 9.36 -10.52
C CYS A 39 2.78 10.38 -11.67
N LYS A 40 2.23 10.04 -12.85
CA LYS A 40 2.10 10.98 -13.96
C LYS A 40 1.13 12.12 -13.67
N LYS A 41 0.13 11.90 -12.80
CA LYS A 41 -0.90 12.88 -12.44
C LYS A 41 -0.54 13.64 -11.17
N GLU A 42 -0.08 12.94 -10.17
CA GLU A 42 0.33 13.44 -8.87
C GLU A 42 1.65 12.77 -8.48
N PRO A 43 2.80 13.42 -8.70
CA PRO A 43 4.10 12.85 -8.36
C PRO A 43 4.19 12.52 -6.87
N ARG A 44 4.49 11.26 -6.56
CA ARG A 44 4.62 10.74 -5.21
C ARG A 44 5.59 9.57 -5.20
N LYS A 45 6.34 9.41 -4.12
CA LYS A 45 7.23 8.25 -3.93
C LYS A 45 6.44 6.95 -3.89
N ILE A 46 7.08 5.86 -4.27
CA ILE A 46 6.47 4.53 -4.28
C ILE A 46 7.21 3.64 -3.29
N ILE A 47 6.46 2.87 -2.52
CA ILE A 47 6.97 1.70 -1.80
C ILE A 47 6.44 0.44 -2.48
N VAL A 48 7.35 -0.47 -2.85
CA VAL A 48 7.01 -1.77 -3.42
C VAL A 48 7.34 -2.85 -2.41
N ASP A 49 6.36 -3.60 -1.95
CA ASP A 49 6.58 -4.83 -1.21
C ASP A 49 6.70 -6.00 -2.19
N VAL A 50 7.92 -6.47 -2.36
CA VAL A 50 8.24 -7.60 -3.25
C VAL A 50 8.17 -8.90 -2.46
N TYR A 51 7.26 -9.79 -2.84
CA TYR A 51 6.97 -11.02 -2.13
C TYR A 51 6.84 -12.23 -3.08
N THR A 52 6.70 -13.42 -2.50
CA THR A 52 6.28 -14.65 -3.18
C THR A 52 5.21 -15.35 -2.35
N ASP A 53 4.39 -16.19 -2.97
CA ASP A 53 3.26 -16.85 -2.31
C ASP A 53 3.69 -17.84 -1.21
N TRP A 54 4.86 -18.45 -1.35
CA TRP A 54 5.44 -19.38 -0.37
C TRP A 54 6.20 -18.70 0.79
N CYS A 55 6.42 -17.38 0.71
CA CYS A 55 7.23 -16.64 1.68
C CYS A 55 6.52 -16.45 3.04
N GLY A 56 6.90 -17.22 4.04
CA GLY A 56 6.34 -17.14 5.40
C GLY A 56 6.59 -15.80 6.08
N TRP A 57 7.78 -15.20 5.90
CA TRP A 57 8.11 -13.89 6.47
C TRP A 57 7.36 -12.74 5.80
N CYS A 58 6.99 -12.87 4.51
CA CYS A 58 6.11 -11.92 3.84
C CYS A 58 4.72 -11.92 4.49
N LYS A 59 4.12 -13.11 4.68
CA LYS A 59 2.84 -13.28 5.37
C LYS A 59 2.89 -12.72 6.80
N LYS A 60 4.02 -12.91 7.51
CA LYS A 60 4.22 -12.32 8.84
C LYS A 60 4.27 -10.79 8.76
N MET A 61 4.91 -10.22 7.77
CA MET A 61 4.98 -8.77 7.58
C MET A 61 3.62 -8.18 7.24
N ASP A 62 2.84 -8.87 6.41
CA ASP A 62 1.45 -8.50 6.07
C ASP A 62 0.55 -8.39 7.30
N THR A 63 0.67 -9.34 8.24
CA THR A 63 -0.22 -9.41 9.40
C THR A 63 0.26 -8.60 10.62
N SER A 64 1.52 -8.21 10.67
CA SER A 64 2.09 -7.52 11.85
C SER A 64 2.57 -6.10 11.55
N THR A 65 3.24 -5.88 10.42
CA THR A 65 3.85 -4.59 10.10
C THR A 65 2.92 -3.73 9.26
N PHE A 66 2.37 -4.29 8.19
CA PHE A 66 1.47 -3.57 7.29
C PHE A 66 0.05 -3.39 7.83
N THR A 67 -0.25 -3.92 9.00
CA THR A 67 -1.50 -3.66 9.75
C THR A 67 -1.31 -2.64 10.89
N ASN A 68 -0.06 -2.23 11.18
CA ASN A 68 0.21 -1.25 12.22
C ASN A 68 -0.37 0.11 11.83
N PRO A 69 -1.22 0.76 12.66
CA PRO A 69 -1.91 2.01 12.30
C PRO A 69 -0.97 3.16 11.91
N VAL A 70 0.21 3.26 12.56
CA VAL A 70 1.21 4.31 12.24
C VAL A 70 1.77 4.09 10.84
N ILE A 71 2.11 2.84 10.51
CA ILE A 71 2.62 2.46 9.19
C ILE A 71 1.57 2.68 8.11
N VAL A 72 0.34 2.20 8.34
CA VAL A 72 -0.79 2.35 7.40
C VAL A 72 -1.02 3.81 7.08
N LYS A 73 -1.14 4.66 8.11
CA LYS A 73 -1.37 6.09 7.95
C LYS A 73 -0.25 6.76 7.17
N TYR A 74 1.00 6.48 7.54
CA TYR A 74 2.16 7.10 6.90
C TYR A 74 2.28 6.71 5.42
N ILE A 75 2.15 5.43 5.11
CA ILE A 75 2.20 4.93 3.72
C ILE A 75 1.09 5.56 2.89
N ASN A 76 -0.17 5.51 3.35
CA ASN A 76 -1.29 6.05 2.60
C ASN A 76 -1.19 7.56 2.34
N GLN A 77 -0.52 8.31 3.23
CA GLN A 77 -0.33 9.75 3.08
C GLN A 77 0.85 10.12 2.17
N LYS A 78 1.93 9.36 2.21
CA LYS A 78 3.22 9.76 1.61
C LYS A 78 3.64 8.94 0.39
N TYR A 79 3.08 7.73 0.23
CA TYR A 79 3.50 6.80 -0.80
C TYR A 79 2.33 6.28 -1.64
N TYR A 80 2.61 5.87 -2.85
CA TYR A 80 1.83 4.85 -3.54
C TYR A 80 2.38 3.48 -3.12
N ALA A 81 1.51 2.64 -2.60
CA ALA A 81 1.91 1.33 -2.07
C ALA A 81 1.64 0.24 -3.11
N VAL A 82 2.68 -0.45 -3.54
CA VAL A 82 2.61 -1.53 -4.53
C VAL A 82 2.86 -2.86 -3.85
N LYS A 83 1.95 -3.82 -4.10
CA LYS A 83 2.15 -5.23 -3.74
C LYS A 83 2.57 -6.00 -4.99
N PHE A 84 3.78 -6.57 -5.00
CA PHE A 84 4.36 -7.16 -6.19
C PHE A 84 4.84 -8.60 -5.96
N ASN A 85 4.13 -9.57 -6.58
CA ASN A 85 4.58 -10.95 -6.59
C ASN A 85 5.74 -11.11 -7.58
N ALA A 86 6.92 -11.44 -7.06
CA ALA A 86 8.14 -11.60 -7.85
C ALA A 86 8.03 -12.74 -8.90
N GLU A 87 7.16 -13.72 -8.66
CA GLU A 87 7.01 -14.92 -9.52
C GLU A 87 5.85 -14.79 -10.52
N THR A 88 5.26 -13.59 -10.67
CA THR A 88 4.18 -13.38 -11.65
C THR A 88 4.63 -13.79 -13.06
N LYS A 89 3.74 -14.48 -13.78
CA LYS A 89 3.96 -14.90 -15.16
C LYS A 89 3.54 -13.85 -16.18
N ASP A 90 2.87 -12.80 -15.72
CA ASP A 90 2.41 -11.73 -16.59
C ASP A 90 3.58 -10.95 -17.17
N THR A 91 3.44 -10.55 -18.42
CA THR A 91 4.34 -9.53 -18.99
C THR A 91 3.90 -8.17 -18.52
N LEU A 92 4.76 -7.49 -17.76
CA LEU A 92 4.49 -6.18 -17.16
C LEU A 92 5.12 -5.07 -17.98
N ARG A 93 4.45 -3.93 -18.06
CA ARG A 93 5.04 -2.70 -18.59
C ARG A 93 5.23 -1.71 -17.45
N PHE A 94 6.45 -1.18 -17.33
CA PHE A 94 6.79 -0.20 -16.32
C PHE A 94 7.93 0.69 -16.82
N ASN A 95 7.78 2.01 -16.64
CA ASN A 95 8.77 3.03 -17.02
C ASN A 95 9.28 2.85 -18.47
N GLY A 96 8.36 2.61 -19.40
CA GLY A 96 8.65 2.45 -20.84
C GLY A 96 9.23 1.09 -21.24
N ASN A 97 9.55 0.21 -20.31
CA ASN A 97 10.13 -1.12 -20.55
C ASN A 97 9.08 -2.23 -20.39
N SER A 98 9.35 -3.39 -20.97
CA SER A 98 8.56 -4.61 -20.85
C SER A 98 9.36 -5.66 -20.09
N PHE A 99 8.75 -6.31 -19.11
CA PHE A 99 9.37 -7.27 -18.20
C PHE A 99 8.59 -8.58 -18.24
N ALA A 100 9.23 -9.66 -18.66
CA ALA A 100 8.65 -10.98 -18.72
C ALA A 100 9.13 -11.86 -17.56
N TYR A 101 8.49 -13.03 -17.41
CA TYR A 101 8.97 -14.05 -16.48
C TYR A 101 10.20 -14.76 -17.06
N VAL A 102 11.23 -14.93 -16.23
CA VAL A 102 12.50 -15.62 -16.58
C VAL A 102 12.59 -16.93 -15.81
N PRO A 103 12.50 -18.09 -16.50
CA PRO A 103 12.53 -19.40 -15.85
C PRO A 103 13.80 -19.65 -15.03
N GLU A 104 14.95 -19.18 -15.49
CA GLU A 104 16.26 -19.33 -14.85
C GLU A 104 16.30 -18.70 -13.46
N TYR A 105 15.65 -17.55 -13.30
CA TYR A 105 15.54 -16.86 -12.02
C TYR A 105 14.29 -17.27 -11.24
N LYS A 106 13.37 -18.00 -11.84
CA LYS A 106 12.02 -18.30 -11.32
C LYS A 106 11.29 -17.02 -10.89
N ALA A 107 11.52 -15.93 -11.59
CA ALA A 107 10.99 -14.62 -11.27
C ALA A 107 10.72 -13.77 -12.51
N ASN A 108 9.92 -12.73 -12.35
CA ASN A 108 9.73 -11.71 -13.37
C ASN A 108 10.97 -10.80 -13.44
N GLU A 109 11.38 -10.39 -14.65
CA GLU A 109 12.51 -9.47 -14.86
C GLU A 109 12.41 -8.18 -14.06
N LEU A 110 11.18 -7.68 -13.82
CA LEU A 110 10.95 -6.50 -13.00
C LEU A 110 11.39 -6.75 -11.55
N ALA A 111 11.12 -7.93 -10.99
CA ALA A 111 11.61 -8.28 -9.65
C ALA A 111 13.15 -8.31 -9.62
N VAL A 112 13.78 -8.92 -10.62
CA VAL A 112 15.24 -8.96 -10.74
C VAL A 112 15.83 -7.55 -10.78
N SER A 113 15.22 -6.66 -11.57
CA SER A 113 15.62 -5.26 -11.69
C SER A 113 15.44 -4.47 -10.37
N LEU A 114 14.27 -4.57 -9.75
CA LEU A 114 13.97 -3.86 -8.49
C LEU A 114 14.85 -4.30 -7.33
N LEU A 115 15.24 -5.57 -7.30
CA LEU A 115 16.05 -6.19 -6.26
C LEU A 115 17.56 -6.15 -6.56
N ASN A 116 17.97 -5.51 -7.67
CA ASN A 116 19.37 -5.51 -8.11
C ASN A 116 19.97 -6.93 -8.21
N GLY A 117 19.16 -7.92 -8.63
CA GLY A 117 19.55 -9.32 -8.74
C GLY A 117 19.64 -10.08 -7.41
N GLN A 118 19.46 -9.45 -6.26
CA GLN A 118 19.50 -10.09 -4.94
C GLN A 118 18.12 -10.61 -4.56
N MET A 119 17.76 -11.78 -5.05
CA MET A 119 16.44 -12.38 -4.90
C MET A 119 16.19 -12.88 -3.48
N SER A 120 15.76 -11.98 -2.58
CA SER A 120 15.36 -12.31 -1.21
C SER A 120 14.00 -11.74 -0.86
N TYR A 121 13.23 -12.43 0.01
CA TYR A 121 11.87 -12.06 0.34
C TYR A 121 11.58 -12.15 1.85
N PRO A 122 10.81 -11.20 2.40
CA PRO A 122 10.31 -9.98 1.75
C PRO A 122 11.45 -8.98 1.47
N THR A 123 11.26 -8.13 0.47
CA THR A 123 12.10 -6.95 0.27
C THR A 123 11.20 -5.76 -0.02
N THR A 124 11.36 -4.66 0.73
CA THR A 124 10.71 -3.39 0.39
C THR A 124 11.62 -2.56 -0.49
N VAL A 125 11.09 -2.08 -1.63
CA VAL A 125 11.84 -1.25 -2.57
C VAL A 125 11.24 0.15 -2.59
N TYR A 126 12.08 1.17 -2.56
CA TYR A 126 11.68 2.56 -2.56
C TYR A 126 12.04 3.19 -3.90
N LEU A 127 11.06 3.87 -4.53
CA LEU A 127 11.27 4.61 -5.76
C LEU A 127 10.94 6.09 -5.52
N ASN A 128 11.65 6.95 -6.26
CA ASN A 128 11.31 8.37 -6.29
C ASN A 128 10.13 8.65 -7.23
N GLU A 129 9.74 9.91 -7.32
CA GLU A 129 8.63 10.41 -8.14
C GLU A 129 8.88 10.26 -9.66
N LYS A 130 10.14 9.99 -10.07
CA LYS A 130 10.56 9.70 -11.43
C LYS A 130 10.62 8.21 -11.75
N LEU A 131 10.13 7.37 -10.84
CA LEU A 131 10.15 5.90 -10.95
C LEU A 131 11.56 5.28 -10.91
N GLU A 132 12.56 6.02 -10.40
CA GLU A 132 13.92 5.52 -10.21
C GLU A 132 14.05 4.82 -8.87
N VAL A 133 14.71 3.67 -8.85
CA VAL A 133 14.94 2.89 -7.62
C VAL A 133 15.93 3.64 -6.73
N LEU A 134 15.51 3.99 -5.53
CA LEU A 134 16.35 4.59 -4.49
C LEU A 134 17.12 3.51 -3.74
N SER A 135 16.40 2.50 -3.24
CA SER A 135 17.02 1.39 -2.52
C SER A 135 16.07 0.20 -2.36
N PRO A 136 16.54 -1.04 -2.56
CA PRO A 136 15.93 -2.22 -1.99
C PRO A 136 16.40 -2.39 -0.53
N VAL A 137 15.46 -2.74 0.36
CA VAL A 137 15.72 -3.05 1.78
C VAL A 137 15.23 -4.46 2.04
N PRO A 138 16.13 -5.46 2.07
CA PRO A 138 15.76 -6.86 2.23
C PRO A 138 15.40 -7.22 3.67
N GLY A 139 14.52 -8.22 3.80
CA GLY A 139 14.18 -8.88 5.05
C GLY A 139 12.93 -8.34 5.73
N PHE A 140 12.51 -9.08 6.75
CA PHE A 140 11.37 -8.73 7.59
C PHE A 140 11.65 -7.48 8.43
N LEU A 141 10.81 -6.46 8.29
CA LEU A 141 10.90 -5.21 9.05
C LEU A 141 9.80 -5.14 10.11
N LYS A 142 10.18 -4.98 11.37
CA LYS A 142 9.24 -4.63 12.44
C LYS A 142 8.70 -3.20 12.21
N PRO A 143 7.48 -2.84 12.71
CA PRO A 143 6.90 -1.51 12.48
C PRO A 143 7.84 -0.35 12.77
N ILE A 144 8.56 -0.38 13.90
CA ILE A 144 9.48 0.69 14.29
C ILE A 144 10.65 0.87 13.29
N MET A 145 11.11 -0.24 12.68
CA MET A 145 12.18 -0.18 11.68
C MET A 145 11.65 0.35 10.36
N LEU A 146 10.50 -0.16 9.92
CA LEU A 146 9.86 0.31 8.69
C LEU A 146 9.53 1.81 8.77
N GLU A 147 9.02 2.29 9.93
CA GLU A 147 8.73 3.70 10.12
C GLU A 147 9.94 4.61 9.91
N LYS A 148 11.10 4.21 10.46
CA LYS A 148 12.36 4.97 10.27
C LYS A 148 12.76 5.04 8.80
N ILE A 149 12.66 3.92 8.09
CA ILE A 149 13.02 3.84 6.67
C ILE A 149 12.03 4.65 5.81
N LEU A 150 10.72 4.54 6.09
CA LEU A 150 9.70 5.33 5.42
C LEU A 150 9.93 6.83 5.57
N LYS A 151 10.30 7.29 6.76
CA LYS A 151 10.63 8.71 7.01
C LYS A 151 11.89 9.13 6.27
N PHE A 152 12.93 8.30 6.28
CA PHE A 152 14.19 8.57 5.59
C PHE A 152 14.01 8.76 4.07
N PHE A 153 13.22 7.91 3.43
CA PHE A 153 12.94 8.05 2.00
C PHE A 153 11.76 8.98 1.69
N GLY A 154 10.88 9.25 2.65
CA GLY A 154 9.65 10.02 2.48
C GLY A 154 9.82 11.53 2.63
N GLU A 155 10.93 11.96 3.20
CA GLU A 155 11.34 13.36 3.32
C GLU A 155 12.20 13.74 2.11
#